data_8b7c885da0d79d6ee6343257a485b2c3
#
_entry.id   8b7c885da0d79d6ee6343257a485b2c3
#
_cell.length_a   1.000
_cell.length_b   1.000
_cell.length_c   1.000
_cell.angle_alpha   90.00
_cell.angle_beta   90.00
_cell.angle_gamma   90.00
#
_symmetry.space_group_name_H-M   'P 1'
#
loop_
_entity.id
_entity.type
_entity.pdbx_description
1 polymer ?
#
loop_
_entity_poly.entity_id
_entity_poly.type
_entity_poly.pdbx_seq_one_letter_code
_entity_poly.pdbx_strand_id
1 'polypeptide(L)'
;AGQTRNHYQSALMLLKHPDYWQPRVECCSALQNSAIDNVWKMISDYCVAAEVAGELTGKRARQNVEWMKKLLHEMIDLRLQQNPQVAARMPALHGELVAGRITPYRAARELLGFL
;
A
#
# COMPACT_ATOMS: atom_id res chain seq x y z
N ALA A 1 26.99 -17.72 -1.23
CA ALA A 1 25.71 -17.52 -1.94
C ALA A 1 24.84 -18.77 -1.93
N GLY A 2 25.37 -19.96 -2.24
CA GLY A 2 24.60 -21.20 -2.30
C GLY A 2 23.94 -21.64 -0.99
N GLN A 3 24.63 -21.50 0.15
CA GLN A 3 24.05 -21.80 1.48
C GLN A 3 22.95 -20.84 1.85
N THR A 4 23.12 -19.57 1.59
CA THR A 4 22.09 -18.53 1.83
C THR A 4 20.85 -18.80 1.00
N ARG A 5 21.02 -19.13 -0.29
CA ARG A 5 19.92 -19.54 -1.16
C ARG A 5 19.11 -20.70 -0.57
N ASN A 6 19.81 -21.76 -0.13
CA ASN A 6 19.16 -22.93 0.44
C ASN A 6 18.40 -22.63 1.73
N HIS A 7 18.95 -21.75 2.60
CA HIS A 7 18.28 -21.29 3.80
C HIS A 7 16.98 -20.54 3.48
N TYR A 8 17.02 -19.61 2.53
CA TYR A 8 15.82 -18.89 2.10
C TYR A 8 14.80 -19.80 1.43
N GLN A 9 15.26 -20.74 0.59
CA GLN A 9 14.36 -21.71 -0.03
C GLN A 9 13.64 -22.58 1.00
N SER A 10 14.35 -23.04 2.02
CA SER A 10 13.79 -23.82 3.12
C SER A 10 12.78 -22.99 3.93
N ALA A 11 13.10 -21.72 4.22
CA ALA A 11 12.19 -20.82 4.92
C ALA A 11 10.91 -20.57 4.13
N LEU A 12 11.02 -20.39 2.81
CA LEU A 12 9.84 -20.21 1.94
C LEU A 12 8.92 -21.42 1.94
N MET A 13 9.46 -22.64 2.04
CA MET A 13 8.65 -23.86 2.09
C MET A 13 7.76 -23.93 3.33
N LEU A 14 8.10 -23.21 4.41
CA LEU A 14 7.30 -23.15 5.63
C LEU A 14 6.13 -22.16 5.55
N LEU A 15 6.15 -21.27 4.56
CA LEU A 15 5.10 -20.28 4.35
C LEU A 15 3.99 -20.85 3.45
N LYS A 16 2.78 -20.38 3.68
CA LYS A 16 1.65 -20.71 2.81
C LYS A 16 1.76 -19.93 1.50
N HIS A 17 1.69 -20.64 0.40
CA HIS A 17 1.75 -20.08 -0.95
C HIS A 17 0.45 -20.35 -1.70
N PRO A 18 0.12 -19.52 -2.73
CA PRO A 18 -0.99 -19.82 -3.61
C PRO A 18 -0.69 -21.06 -4.46
N ASP A 19 -1.74 -21.82 -4.80
CA ASP A 19 -1.62 -23.10 -5.52
C ASP A 19 -1.03 -22.96 -6.92
N TYR A 20 -1.18 -21.79 -7.54
CA TYR A 20 -0.67 -21.52 -8.89
C TYR A 20 0.83 -21.21 -8.98
N TRP A 21 1.50 -20.93 -7.83
CA TRP A 21 2.90 -20.54 -7.82
C TRP A 21 3.64 -21.02 -6.56
N GLN A 22 4.75 -21.69 -6.80
CA GLN A 22 5.70 -22.03 -5.75
C GLN A 22 6.91 -21.10 -5.83
N PRO A 23 7.15 -20.24 -4.82
CA PRO A 23 8.26 -19.33 -4.82
C PRO A 23 9.61 -20.02 -4.90
N ARG A 24 10.52 -19.44 -5.66
CA ARG A 24 11.90 -19.92 -5.86
C ARG A 24 12.88 -18.84 -5.44
N VAL A 25 14.04 -19.27 -4.98
CA VAL A 25 15.17 -18.38 -4.64
C VAL A 25 16.26 -18.56 -5.68
N GLU A 26 16.64 -17.46 -6.33
CA GLU A 26 17.72 -17.42 -7.31
C GLU A 26 18.81 -16.46 -6.85
N CYS A 27 20.06 -16.79 -7.17
CA CYS A 27 21.20 -15.93 -6.95
C CYS A 27 21.62 -15.31 -8.27
N CYS A 28 21.90 -14.02 -8.29
CA CYS A 28 22.43 -13.33 -9.45
C CYS A 28 23.48 -12.29 -9.04
N SER A 29 24.28 -11.85 -9.99
CA SER A 29 25.25 -10.77 -9.80
C SER A 29 25.14 -9.76 -10.94
N ALA A 30 24.73 -8.55 -10.61
CA ALA A 30 24.71 -7.44 -11.55
C ALA A 30 26.14 -7.04 -11.98
N LEU A 31 27.08 -7.05 -11.02
CA LEU A 31 28.47 -6.71 -11.30
C LEU A 31 29.15 -7.69 -12.29
N GLN A 32 28.87 -8.97 -12.18
CA GLN A 32 29.41 -10.02 -13.03
C GLN A 32 28.50 -10.37 -14.21
N ASN A 33 27.36 -9.73 -14.31
CA ASN A 33 26.31 -10.03 -15.30
C ASN A 33 26.01 -11.53 -15.37
N SER A 34 25.88 -12.18 -14.20
CA SER A 34 25.63 -13.61 -14.11
C SER A 34 24.25 -13.91 -13.54
N ALA A 35 23.59 -14.91 -14.13
CA ALA A 35 22.25 -15.42 -13.73
C ALA A 35 21.12 -14.38 -13.73
N ILE A 36 21.29 -13.24 -14.36
CA ILE A 36 20.23 -12.22 -14.54
C ILE A 36 19.08 -12.79 -15.36
N ASP A 37 19.40 -13.53 -16.43
CA ASP A 37 18.40 -14.17 -17.29
C ASP A 37 17.55 -15.19 -16.54
N ASN A 38 18.13 -15.90 -15.56
CA ASN A 38 17.40 -16.84 -14.72
C ASN A 38 16.38 -16.14 -13.82
N VAL A 39 16.76 -14.99 -13.26
CA VAL A 39 15.84 -14.15 -12.47
C VAL A 39 14.71 -13.63 -13.35
N TRP A 40 15.04 -13.14 -14.54
CA TRP A 40 14.04 -12.65 -15.48
C TRP A 40 13.08 -13.76 -15.93
N LYS A 41 13.60 -14.94 -16.20
CA LYS A 41 12.78 -16.11 -16.53
C LYS A 41 11.82 -16.47 -15.39
N MET A 42 12.32 -16.46 -14.15
CA MET A 42 11.49 -16.73 -12.98
C MET A 42 10.36 -15.71 -12.83
N ILE A 43 10.62 -14.42 -13.05
CA ILE A 43 9.61 -13.36 -13.03
C ILE A 43 8.59 -13.58 -14.14
N SER A 44 9.03 -13.91 -15.35
CA SER A 44 8.16 -14.17 -16.50
C SER A 44 7.28 -15.41 -16.26
N ASP A 45 7.83 -16.48 -15.71
CA ASP A 45 7.08 -17.69 -15.36
C ASP A 45 6.00 -17.39 -14.30
N TYR A 46 6.31 -16.57 -13.29
CA TYR A 46 5.35 -16.11 -12.31
C TYR A 46 4.21 -15.31 -12.96
N CYS A 47 4.56 -14.35 -13.82
CA CYS A 47 3.55 -13.52 -14.51
C CYS A 47 2.58 -14.39 -15.33
N VAL A 48 3.10 -15.37 -16.08
CA VAL A 48 2.27 -16.30 -16.85
C VAL A 48 1.36 -17.14 -15.95
N ALA A 49 1.91 -17.70 -14.88
CA ALA A 49 1.14 -18.52 -13.95
C ALA A 49 0.04 -17.72 -13.25
N ALA A 50 0.35 -16.50 -12.82
CA ALA A 50 -0.59 -15.61 -12.17
C ALA A 50 -1.68 -15.10 -13.13
N GLU A 51 -1.34 -14.88 -14.41
CA GLU A 51 -2.30 -14.49 -15.44
C GLU A 51 -3.28 -15.63 -15.75
N VAL A 52 -2.77 -16.85 -15.95
CA VAL A 52 -3.59 -18.05 -16.15
C VAL A 52 -4.54 -18.32 -14.97
N ALA A 53 -4.08 -18.07 -13.75
CA ALA A 53 -4.90 -18.17 -12.55
C ALA A 53 -5.90 -17.02 -12.35
N GLY A 54 -5.85 -15.97 -13.20
CA GLY A 54 -6.68 -14.76 -13.07
C GLY A 54 -6.29 -13.83 -11.93
N GLU A 55 -5.20 -14.11 -11.23
CA GLU A 55 -4.77 -13.38 -10.04
C GLU A 55 -4.21 -11.98 -10.34
N LEU A 56 -3.56 -11.79 -11.47
CA LEU A 56 -3.03 -10.47 -11.85
C LEU A 56 -4.16 -9.44 -12.00
N THR A 57 -5.24 -9.81 -12.67
CA THR A 57 -6.41 -8.94 -12.85
C THR A 57 -7.11 -8.67 -11.53
N GLY A 58 -7.34 -9.70 -10.73
CA GLY A 58 -7.95 -9.58 -9.41
C GLY A 58 -7.10 -8.76 -8.45
N LYS A 59 -5.78 -8.97 -8.43
CA LYS A 59 -4.85 -8.21 -7.61
C LYS A 59 -4.83 -6.73 -8.01
N ARG A 60 -4.78 -6.42 -9.30
CA ARG A 60 -4.84 -5.05 -9.80
C ARG A 60 -6.15 -4.36 -9.44
N ALA A 61 -7.27 -5.05 -9.55
CA ALA A 61 -8.57 -4.52 -9.16
C ALA A 61 -8.60 -4.15 -7.66
N ARG A 62 -8.12 -5.05 -6.80
CA ARG A 62 -8.01 -4.77 -5.35
C ARG A 62 -7.08 -3.60 -5.07
N GLN A 63 -5.91 -3.54 -5.70
CA GLN A 63 -4.96 -2.44 -5.56
C GLN A 63 -5.57 -1.11 -6.00
N ASN A 64 -6.31 -1.08 -7.11
CA ASN A 64 -6.96 0.12 -7.60
C ASN A 64 -8.03 0.63 -6.61
N VAL A 65 -8.79 -0.27 -5.99
CA VAL A 65 -9.77 0.09 -4.95
C VAL A 65 -9.08 0.70 -3.74
N GLU A 66 -8.01 0.08 -3.26
CA GLU A 66 -7.25 0.61 -2.12
C GLU A 66 -6.59 1.95 -2.45
N TRP A 67 -6.05 2.09 -3.64
CA TRP A 67 -5.48 3.36 -4.10
C TRP A 67 -6.54 4.46 -4.23
N MET A 68 -7.70 4.15 -4.77
CA MET A 68 -8.83 5.08 -4.84
C MET A 68 -9.22 5.59 -3.44
N LYS A 69 -9.33 4.70 -2.44
CA LYS A 69 -9.63 5.08 -1.05
C LYS A 69 -8.57 6.03 -0.50
N LYS A 70 -7.29 5.72 -0.72
CA LYS A 70 -6.17 6.56 -0.28
C LYS A 70 -6.24 7.95 -0.89
N LEU A 71 -6.40 8.02 -2.22
CA LEU A 71 -6.55 9.29 -2.93
C LEU A 71 -7.75 10.10 -2.43
N LEU A 72 -8.88 9.43 -2.13
CA LEU A 72 -10.05 10.09 -1.60
C LEU A 72 -9.76 10.78 -0.26
N HIS A 73 -9.07 10.10 0.66
CA HIS A 73 -8.66 10.71 1.93
C HIS A 73 -7.74 11.92 1.72
N GLU A 74 -6.73 11.78 0.86
CA GLU A 74 -5.81 12.88 0.53
C GLU A 74 -6.55 14.09 -0.08
N MET A 75 -7.54 13.83 -0.94
CA MET A 75 -8.34 14.90 -1.55
C MET A 75 -9.26 15.59 -0.53
N ILE A 76 -9.82 14.85 0.42
CA ILE A 76 -10.62 15.42 1.50
C ILE A 76 -9.76 16.29 2.41
N ASP A 77 -8.59 15.80 2.81
CA ASP A 77 -7.63 16.55 3.63
C ASP A 77 -7.21 17.84 2.92
N LEU A 78 -6.92 17.77 1.65
CA LEU A 78 -6.55 18.94 0.85
C LEU A 78 -7.70 19.96 0.78
N ARG A 79 -8.92 19.50 0.58
CA ARG A 79 -10.13 20.37 0.59
C ARG A 79 -10.31 21.07 1.94
N LEU A 80 -10.13 20.35 3.04
CA LEU A 80 -10.22 20.94 4.37
C LEU A 80 -9.16 22.03 4.56
N GLN A 81 -7.92 21.75 4.19
CA GLN A 81 -6.81 22.70 4.34
C GLN A 81 -6.98 23.97 3.47
N GLN A 82 -7.56 23.82 2.29
CA GLN A 82 -7.78 24.93 1.35
C GLN A 82 -9.06 25.71 1.59
N ASN A 83 -9.94 25.22 2.48
CA ASN A 83 -11.20 25.87 2.75
C ASN A 83 -11.02 27.11 3.64
N PRO A 84 -11.35 28.32 3.16
CA PRO A 84 -11.14 29.56 3.94
C PRO A 84 -12.03 29.63 5.20
N GLN A 85 -13.21 29.00 5.20
CA GLN A 85 -14.08 28.94 6.36
C GLN A 85 -13.49 28.06 7.45
N VAL A 86 -12.89 26.93 7.08
CA VAL A 86 -12.15 26.05 8.00
C VAL A 86 -10.96 26.79 8.58
N ALA A 87 -10.15 27.44 7.75
CA ALA A 87 -8.99 28.21 8.20
C ALA A 87 -9.36 29.33 9.17
N ALA A 88 -10.46 30.04 8.89
CA ALA A 88 -10.95 31.13 9.74
C ALA A 88 -11.50 30.65 11.10
N ARG A 89 -12.18 29.48 11.10
CA ARG A 89 -12.81 28.94 12.32
C ARG A 89 -11.84 28.15 13.22
N MET A 90 -10.78 27.58 12.67
CA MET A 90 -9.84 26.71 13.37
C MET A 90 -9.23 27.30 14.66
N PRO A 91 -8.73 28.55 14.68
CA PRO A 91 -8.14 29.13 15.91
C PRO A 91 -9.14 29.24 17.05
N ALA A 92 -10.40 29.61 16.76
CA ALA A 92 -11.44 29.74 17.77
C ALA A 92 -11.82 28.35 18.33
N LEU A 93 -11.97 27.35 17.47
CA LEU A 93 -12.23 25.96 17.90
C LEU A 93 -11.13 25.39 18.75
N HIS A 94 -9.87 25.69 18.44
CA HIS A 94 -8.73 25.29 19.26
C HIS A 94 -8.85 25.87 20.68
N GLY A 95 -9.18 27.16 20.79
CA GLY A 95 -9.38 27.82 22.11
C GLY A 95 -10.58 27.21 22.87
N GLU A 96 -11.67 26.90 22.19
CA GLU A 96 -12.83 26.27 22.80
C GLU A 96 -12.57 24.84 23.29
N LEU A 97 -11.78 24.07 22.53
CA LEU A 97 -11.34 22.71 22.90
C LEU A 97 -10.44 22.73 24.14
N VAL A 98 -9.43 23.60 24.15
CA VAL A 98 -8.51 23.76 25.30
C VAL A 98 -9.27 24.18 26.56
N ALA A 99 -10.26 25.05 26.42
CA ALA A 99 -11.11 25.49 27.52
C ALA A 99 -12.21 24.48 27.92
N GLY A 100 -12.31 23.36 27.21
CA GLY A 100 -13.34 22.33 27.47
C GLY A 100 -14.78 22.76 27.15
N ARG A 101 -14.96 23.81 26.34
CA ARG A 101 -16.30 24.31 25.98
C ARG A 101 -16.97 23.55 24.83
N ILE A 102 -16.19 22.84 24.06
CA ILE A 102 -16.66 22.00 22.95
C ILE A 102 -15.95 20.65 22.98
N THR A 103 -16.64 19.59 22.56
CA THR A 103 -16.02 18.27 22.42
C THR A 103 -15.28 18.14 21.09
N PRO A 104 -14.23 17.32 21.00
CA PRO A 104 -13.54 17.06 19.74
C PRO A 104 -14.47 16.61 18.61
N TYR A 105 -15.44 15.76 18.92
CA TYR A 105 -16.43 15.29 17.95
C TYR A 105 -17.27 16.45 17.37
N ARG A 106 -17.77 17.35 18.22
CA ARG A 106 -18.57 18.50 17.76
C ARG A 106 -17.73 19.47 16.92
N ALA A 107 -16.47 19.71 17.33
CA ALA A 107 -15.56 20.55 16.60
C ALA A 107 -15.26 19.98 15.20
N ALA A 108 -14.95 18.70 15.12
CA ALA A 108 -14.72 18.05 13.83
C ALA A 108 -15.96 18.05 12.93
N ARG A 109 -17.13 17.79 13.50
CA ARG A 109 -18.41 17.84 12.78
C ARG A 109 -18.75 19.23 12.24
N GLU A 110 -18.43 20.28 13.00
CA GLU A 110 -18.61 21.66 12.56
C GLU A 110 -17.72 21.98 11.34
N LEU A 111 -16.44 21.58 11.39
CA LEU A 111 -15.51 21.79 10.28
C LEU A 111 -15.94 21.01 9.01
N LEU A 112 -16.42 19.80 9.18
CA LEU A 112 -16.97 19.01 8.06
C LEU A 112 -18.20 19.65 7.42
N GLY A 113 -18.97 20.42 8.18
CA GLY A 113 -20.13 21.14 7.69
C GLY A 113 -19.79 22.26 6.69
N PHE A 114 -18.51 22.68 6.60
CA PHE A 114 -18.03 23.66 5.62
C PHE A 114 -17.63 23.02 4.27
N LEU A 115 -17.53 21.71 4.21
CA LEU A 115 -17.25 20.97 2.98
C LEU A 115 -18.50 20.73 2.18
#